data_83de4798ad94137f6acda2f7f21f0df7
#
_entry.id   83de4798ad94137f6acda2f7f21f0df7
#
_cell.length_a   1.000
_cell.length_b   1.000
_cell.length_c   1.000
_cell.angle_alpha   90.00
_cell.angle_beta   90.00
_cell.angle_gamma   90.00
#
_symmetry.space_group_name_H-M   'P 1'
#
loop_
_entity.id
_entity.type
_entity.pdbx_description
1 polymer ?
#
loop_
_entity_poly.entity_id
_entity_poly.type
_entity_poly.pdbx_seq_one_letter_code
_entity_poly.pdbx_strand_id
1 'polypeptide(L)'
;MAKSGYCNGSDMLLYVNGKAVGSCTTHTTTFNSETKERAVKPVASAPLSSGLWKKKGVVGLSYSISAEGLVFYDETECGFKTLFALWKAGKPVTVKCMERENDDEPYLEGGCVITSLERTDPAQDDSTYSISLENDGEPTTLDESAITENAAPGVGS
;
A
#
# COMPACT_ATOMS: atom_id res chain seq x y z
N MET A 1 -7.14 3.47 -22.44
CA MET A 1 -8.14 2.44 -22.83
C MET A 1 -8.49 1.59 -21.61
N ALA A 2 -9.75 1.42 -21.35
CA ALA A 2 -10.17 0.56 -20.23
C ALA A 2 -9.78 -0.89 -20.51
N LYS A 3 -9.22 -1.54 -19.51
CA LYS A 3 -8.85 -2.96 -19.61
C LYS A 3 -10.00 -3.83 -19.18
N SER A 4 -10.12 -4.98 -19.79
CA SER A 4 -11.13 -5.97 -19.43
C SER A 4 -10.44 -7.27 -19.00
N GLY A 5 -11.09 -8.01 -18.12
CA GLY A 5 -10.58 -9.27 -17.64
C GLY A 5 -9.85 -9.17 -16.30
N TYR A 6 -9.14 -10.21 -15.95
CA TYR A 6 -8.43 -10.30 -14.69
C TYR A 6 -7.06 -9.66 -14.77
N CYS A 7 -6.64 -9.02 -13.68
CA CYS A 7 -5.29 -8.50 -13.57
C CYS A 7 -4.33 -9.63 -13.21
N ASN A 8 -3.26 -9.77 -14.01
CA ASN A 8 -2.24 -10.77 -13.72
C ASN A 8 -1.20 -10.20 -12.76
N GLY A 9 -1.07 -10.81 -11.59
CA GLY A 9 -0.11 -10.37 -10.59
C GLY A 9 1.33 -10.38 -11.07
N SER A 10 1.68 -11.24 -12.01
CA SER A 10 3.04 -11.29 -12.57
C SER A 10 3.41 -10.03 -13.35
N ASP A 11 2.43 -9.29 -13.83
CA ASP A 11 2.66 -8.06 -14.57
C ASP A 11 2.68 -6.81 -13.68
N MET A 12 2.27 -6.96 -12.43
CA MET A 12 2.24 -5.86 -11.47
C MET A 12 3.57 -5.76 -10.74
N LEU A 13 4.20 -4.61 -10.79
CA LEU A 13 5.52 -4.40 -10.19
C LEU A 13 5.46 -3.31 -9.12
N LEU A 14 6.30 -3.47 -8.12
CA LEU A 14 6.57 -2.47 -7.10
C LEU A 14 7.87 -1.75 -7.47
N TYR A 15 7.79 -0.44 -7.58
CA TYR A 15 8.96 0.40 -7.86
C TYR A 15 9.32 1.22 -6.63
N VAL A 16 10.60 1.27 -6.32
CA VAL A 16 11.14 2.09 -5.24
C VAL A 16 12.17 3.05 -5.86
N ASN A 17 11.95 4.34 -5.71
CA ASN A 17 12.80 5.39 -6.29
C ASN A 17 13.02 5.23 -7.80
N GLY A 18 11.99 4.79 -8.51
CA GLY A 18 12.02 4.64 -9.96
C GLY A 18 12.61 3.33 -10.48
N LYS A 19 13.03 2.43 -9.60
CA LYS A 19 13.52 1.11 -9.97
C LYS A 19 12.62 0.01 -9.41
N ALA A 20 12.34 -0.99 -10.22
CA ALA A 20 11.56 -2.14 -9.75
C ALA A 20 12.30 -2.87 -8.65
N VAL A 21 11.56 -3.40 -7.68
CA VAL A 21 12.14 -4.25 -6.64
C VAL A 21 12.65 -5.53 -7.28
N GLY A 22 13.95 -5.78 -7.14
CA GLY A 22 14.61 -6.88 -7.83
C GLY A 22 14.20 -8.25 -7.33
N SER A 23 13.98 -9.16 -8.27
CA SER A 23 13.63 -10.56 -7.98
C SER A 23 12.43 -10.70 -7.05
N CYS A 24 11.49 -9.76 -7.10
CA CYS A 24 10.30 -9.78 -6.26
C CYS A 24 9.39 -10.95 -6.62
N THR A 25 9.02 -11.75 -5.63
CA THR A 25 8.12 -12.89 -5.82
C THR A 25 6.67 -12.52 -5.54
N THR A 26 6.45 -11.63 -4.59
CA THR A 26 5.10 -11.14 -4.27
C THR A 26 5.19 -9.80 -3.56
N HIS A 27 4.17 -8.97 -3.75
CA HIS A 27 4.00 -7.79 -2.93
C HIS A 27 2.52 -7.60 -2.60
N THR A 28 2.25 -7.00 -1.45
CA THR A 28 0.91 -6.80 -0.95
C THR A 28 0.75 -5.36 -0.51
N THR A 29 -0.30 -4.71 -0.95
CA THR A 29 -0.64 -3.36 -0.51
C THR A 29 -1.89 -3.44 0.36
N THR A 30 -1.83 -2.88 1.57
CA THR A 30 -2.94 -2.89 2.51
C THR A 30 -3.33 -1.47 2.84
N PHE A 31 -4.62 -1.17 2.69
CA PHE A 31 -5.18 0.13 3.03
C PHE A 31 -5.93 0.02 4.34
N ASN A 32 -5.59 0.85 5.31
CA ASN A 32 -6.14 0.79 6.66
C ASN A 32 -6.85 2.09 7.01
N SER A 33 -7.93 1.94 7.78
CA SER A 33 -8.67 3.06 8.33
C SER A 33 -8.64 2.99 9.84
N GLU A 34 -8.33 4.10 10.48
CA GLU A 34 -8.52 4.22 11.92
C GLU A 34 -9.93 4.74 12.18
N THR A 35 -10.64 4.07 13.05
CA THR A 35 -12.01 4.43 13.41
C THR A 35 -12.09 4.79 14.87
N LYS A 36 -12.99 5.72 15.17
CA LYS A 36 -13.31 6.11 16.53
C LYS A 36 -14.77 5.79 16.80
N GLU A 37 -15.02 5.05 17.85
CA GLU A 37 -16.38 4.80 18.32
C GLU A 37 -16.89 6.01 19.07
N ARG A 38 -18.16 6.35 18.81
CA ARG A 38 -18.84 7.43 19.50
C ARG A 38 -20.12 6.89 20.12
N ALA A 39 -20.17 6.91 21.43
CA ALA A 39 -21.39 6.58 22.16
C ALA A 39 -22.12 7.87 22.47
N VAL A 40 -23.36 7.97 22.07
CA VAL A 40 -24.20 9.14 22.31
C VAL A 40 -25.40 8.67 23.11
N LYS A 41 -25.74 9.43 24.15
CA LYS A 41 -26.94 9.15 24.94
C LYS A 41 -28.18 9.30 24.05
N PRO A 42 -29.09 8.32 24.06
CA PRO A 42 -30.31 8.46 23.29
C PRO A 42 -31.20 9.57 23.81
N VAL A 43 -31.96 10.20 22.91
CA VAL A 43 -32.96 11.19 23.31
C VAL A 43 -34.12 10.51 24.03
N ALA A 44 -34.85 11.25 24.85
CA ALA A 44 -35.90 10.67 25.70
C ALA A 44 -37.02 9.95 24.91
N SER A 45 -37.25 10.37 23.66
CA SER A 45 -38.26 9.75 22.82
C SER A 45 -37.74 8.57 21.99
N ALA A 46 -36.45 8.24 22.10
CA ALA A 46 -35.88 7.14 21.32
C ALA A 46 -36.24 5.75 21.89
N PRO A 47 -36.28 4.71 21.04
CA PRO A 47 -36.48 3.33 21.53
C PRO A 47 -35.37 2.92 22.50
N LEU A 48 -35.68 2.00 23.40
CA LEU A 48 -34.72 1.49 24.37
C LEU A 48 -33.46 0.90 23.75
N SER A 49 -33.57 0.39 22.51
CA SER A 49 -32.44 -0.19 21.78
C SER A 49 -31.48 0.87 21.20
N SER A 50 -31.84 2.14 21.20
CA SER A 50 -31.04 3.18 20.53
C SER A 50 -29.62 3.33 21.11
N GLY A 51 -29.44 3.12 22.38
CA GLY A 51 -28.13 3.19 23.02
C GLY A 51 -27.24 1.98 22.80
N LEU A 52 -27.74 0.91 22.21
CA LEU A 52 -27.00 -0.31 21.96
C LEU A 52 -26.15 -0.23 20.69
N TRP A 53 -26.54 0.63 19.74
CA TRP A 53 -25.87 0.76 18.45
C TRP A 53 -24.83 1.86 18.54
N LYS A 54 -23.58 1.48 18.32
CA LYS A 54 -22.45 2.42 18.34
C LYS A 54 -22.23 3.03 16.98
N LYS A 55 -21.89 4.30 16.97
CA LYS A 55 -21.49 5.00 15.74
C LYS A 55 -19.98 5.01 15.66
N LYS A 56 -19.46 4.84 14.43
CA LYS A 56 -18.04 4.89 14.15
C LYS A 56 -17.76 5.95 13.10
N GLY A 57 -16.66 6.67 13.27
CA GLY A 57 -16.19 7.61 12.26
C GLY A 57 -14.74 7.30 11.93
N VAL A 58 -14.36 7.53 10.68
CA VAL A 58 -12.98 7.38 10.23
C VAL A 58 -12.21 8.61 10.66
N VAL A 59 -11.13 8.42 11.41
CA VAL A 59 -10.29 9.51 11.91
C VAL A 59 -8.89 9.50 11.31
N GLY A 60 -8.51 8.45 10.59
CA GLY A 60 -7.22 8.37 9.94
C GLY A 60 -7.22 7.35 8.82
N LEU A 61 -6.42 7.62 7.81
CA LEU A 61 -6.20 6.70 6.69
C LEU A 61 -4.69 6.43 6.60
N SER A 62 -4.34 5.18 6.32
CA SER A 62 -2.96 4.79 6.11
C SER A 62 -2.90 3.62 5.14
N TYR A 63 -1.74 3.43 4.54
CA TYR A 63 -1.51 2.24 3.75
C TYR A 63 -0.13 1.68 4.07
N SER A 64 0.02 0.39 3.86
CA SER A 64 1.30 -0.28 4.02
C SER A 64 1.55 -1.20 2.84
N ILE A 65 2.80 -1.40 2.51
CA ILE A 65 3.22 -2.26 1.42
C ILE A 65 4.22 -3.25 1.98
N SER A 66 4.01 -4.52 1.71
CA SER A 66 4.99 -5.55 2.02
C SER A 66 5.39 -6.27 0.73
N ALA A 67 6.66 -6.59 0.61
CA ALA A 67 7.18 -7.26 -0.56
C ALA A 67 8.19 -8.32 -0.14
N GLU A 68 8.22 -9.40 -0.89
CA GLU A 68 9.18 -10.49 -0.70
C GLU A 68 9.87 -10.78 -2.01
N GLY A 69 11.13 -11.17 -1.93
CA GLY A 69 11.89 -11.50 -3.12
C GLY A 69 13.10 -12.37 -2.81
N LEU A 70 13.77 -12.75 -3.87
CA LEU A 70 15.02 -13.53 -3.77
C LEU A 70 16.22 -12.59 -3.75
N VAL A 71 17.24 -12.94 -3.01
CA VAL A 71 18.49 -12.20 -2.99
C VAL A 71 19.33 -12.63 -4.20
N PHE A 72 19.76 -11.64 -4.98
CA PHE A 72 20.53 -11.88 -6.18
C PHE A 72 21.72 -10.90 -6.22
N TYR A 73 22.91 -11.38 -6.58
CA TYR A 73 24.14 -10.58 -6.48
C TYR A 73 24.30 -9.54 -7.57
N ASP A 74 23.92 -9.87 -8.80
CA ASP A 74 24.14 -9.01 -9.97
C ASP A 74 22.87 -8.23 -10.35
N GLU A 75 22.25 -7.58 -9.36
CA GLU A 75 21.02 -6.86 -9.60
C GLU A 75 21.26 -5.51 -10.25
N THR A 76 20.56 -5.26 -11.36
CA THR A 76 20.45 -3.94 -11.96
C THR A 76 19.25 -3.19 -11.42
N GLU A 77 18.38 -3.90 -10.72
CA GLU A 77 17.16 -3.37 -10.11
C GLU A 77 17.40 -2.99 -8.65
N CYS A 78 16.35 -2.59 -7.95
CA CYS A 78 16.40 -2.27 -6.53
C CYS A 78 16.43 -3.57 -5.71
N GLY A 79 17.62 -4.11 -5.50
CA GLY A 79 17.80 -5.35 -4.76
C GLY A 79 18.02 -5.13 -3.27
N PHE A 80 18.36 -6.22 -2.57
CA PHE A 80 18.54 -6.19 -1.11
C PHE A 80 19.57 -5.13 -0.67
N LYS A 81 20.69 -5.02 -1.36
CA LYS A 81 21.72 -4.04 -0.99
C LYS A 81 21.22 -2.60 -1.08
N THR A 82 20.47 -2.31 -2.13
CA THR A 82 19.89 -0.98 -2.32
C THR A 82 18.84 -0.69 -1.25
N LEU A 83 17.99 -1.67 -0.95
CA LEU A 83 16.98 -1.53 0.09
C LEU A 83 17.61 -1.36 1.47
N PHE A 84 18.68 -2.08 1.74
CA PHE A 84 19.42 -1.96 3.00
C PHE A 84 20.02 -0.56 3.15
N ALA A 85 20.59 -0.01 2.09
CA ALA A 85 21.15 1.34 2.10
C ALA A 85 20.06 2.40 2.33
N LEU A 86 18.91 2.24 1.69
CA LEU A 86 17.77 3.14 1.87
C LEU A 86 17.21 3.06 3.30
N TRP A 87 17.11 1.86 3.85
CA TRP A 87 16.68 1.68 5.24
C TRP A 87 17.64 2.37 6.22
N LYS A 88 18.94 2.18 6.00
CA LYS A 88 19.97 2.79 6.87
C LYS A 88 19.96 4.31 6.79
N ALA A 89 19.67 4.86 5.62
CA ALA A 89 19.58 6.32 5.42
C ALA A 89 18.40 6.94 6.19
N GLY A 90 17.35 6.16 6.46
CA GLY A 90 16.22 6.60 7.24
C GLY A 90 15.35 7.68 6.59
N LYS A 91 15.46 7.84 5.27
CA LYS A 91 14.71 8.86 4.54
C LYS A 91 13.51 8.22 3.83
N PRO A 92 12.41 8.98 3.65
CA PRO A 92 11.30 8.49 2.86
C PRO A 92 11.72 8.17 1.43
N VAL A 93 11.09 7.17 0.85
CA VAL A 93 11.34 6.74 -0.52
C VAL A 93 10.05 6.88 -1.33
N THR A 94 10.18 7.12 -2.63
CA THR A 94 9.03 7.18 -3.53
C THR A 94 8.71 5.78 -4.01
N VAL A 95 7.45 5.38 -3.83
CA VAL A 95 6.98 4.04 -4.17
C VAL A 95 5.89 4.14 -5.22
N LYS A 96 5.93 3.27 -6.21
CA LYS A 96 4.91 3.14 -7.25
C LYS A 96 4.50 1.68 -7.38
N CYS A 97 3.21 1.45 -7.54
CA CYS A 97 2.66 0.14 -7.88
C CYS A 97 1.99 0.26 -9.24
N MET A 98 2.56 -0.37 -10.25
CA MET A 98 2.07 -0.23 -11.62
C MET A 98 2.37 -1.49 -12.44
N GLU A 99 1.73 -1.57 -13.60
CA GLU A 99 1.94 -2.65 -14.55
C GLU A 99 3.21 -2.40 -15.37
N ARG A 100 4.01 -3.46 -15.59
CA ARG A 100 5.36 -3.32 -16.14
C ARG A 100 5.44 -2.90 -17.60
N GLU A 101 4.49 -3.27 -18.43
CA GLU A 101 4.53 -3.03 -19.87
C GLU A 101 3.49 -2.02 -20.33
N ASN A 102 3.11 -1.14 -19.44
CA ASN A 102 1.99 -0.27 -19.68
C ASN A 102 2.35 1.18 -19.38
N ASP A 103 1.92 2.06 -20.28
CA ASP A 103 2.04 3.49 -20.09
C ASP A 103 0.94 4.05 -19.19
N ASP A 104 0.08 3.20 -18.65
CA ASP A 104 -0.95 3.62 -17.72
C ASP A 104 -0.34 4.13 -16.42
N GLU A 105 -1.05 5.04 -15.77
CA GLU A 105 -0.61 5.56 -14.49
C GLU A 105 -0.59 4.47 -13.41
N PRO A 106 0.30 4.58 -12.43
CA PRO A 106 0.29 3.63 -11.31
C PRO A 106 -1.03 3.72 -10.54
N TYR A 107 -1.49 2.59 -10.02
CA TYR A 107 -2.68 2.63 -9.17
C TYR A 107 -2.39 3.24 -7.80
N LEU A 108 -1.13 3.26 -7.40
CA LEU A 108 -0.67 3.90 -6.17
C LEU A 108 0.72 4.47 -6.39
N GLU A 109 0.90 5.73 -6.05
CA GLU A 109 2.20 6.39 -6.02
C GLU A 109 2.24 7.30 -4.80
N GLY A 110 3.31 7.22 -4.05
CA GLY A 110 3.46 8.08 -2.88
C GLY A 110 4.77 7.87 -2.16
N GLY A 111 5.03 8.69 -1.17
CA GLY A 111 6.17 8.54 -0.29
C GLY A 111 5.89 7.48 0.78
N CYS A 112 6.87 6.67 1.08
CA CYS A 112 6.80 5.66 2.12
C CYS A 112 8.08 5.65 2.94
N VAL A 113 7.97 5.15 4.16
CA VAL A 113 9.11 4.93 5.06
C VAL A 113 9.30 3.42 5.19
N ILE A 114 10.54 2.98 5.10
CA ILE A 114 10.86 1.57 5.31
C ILE A 114 10.80 1.30 6.82
N THR A 115 9.86 0.48 7.24
CA THR A 115 9.67 0.17 8.66
C THR A 115 10.42 -1.09 9.09
N SER A 116 10.60 -2.04 8.17
CA SER A 116 11.40 -3.23 8.45
C SER A 116 11.98 -3.81 7.18
N LEU A 117 13.11 -4.46 7.33
CA LEU A 117 13.77 -5.18 6.25
C LEU A 117 14.33 -6.46 6.86
N GLU A 118 13.92 -7.59 6.34
CA GLU A 118 14.35 -8.90 6.81
C GLU A 118 15.07 -9.64 5.71
N ARG A 119 16.01 -10.46 6.11
CA ARG A 119 16.69 -11.39 5.22
C ARG A 119 16.73 -12.77 5.88
N THR A 120 16.41 -13.79 5.11
CA THR A 120 16.43 -15.17 5.56
C THR A 120 17.40 -15.97 4.69
N ASP A 121 18.34 -16.64 5.33
CA ASP A 121 19.37 -17.43 4.65
C ASP A 121 19.24 -18.88 5.09
N PRO A 122 18.33 -19.67 4.49
CA PRO A 122 18.15 -21.07 4.87
C PRO A 122 19.26 -21.94 4.29
N ALA A 123 19.56 -23.05 4.98
CA ALA A 123 20.51 -24.03 4.46
C ALA A 123 19.91 -24.75 3.25
N GLN A 124 20.70 -24.90 2.19
CA GLN A 124 20.33 -25.62 0.97
C GLN A 124 19.15 -25.04 0.20
N ASP A 125 18.91 -23.74 0.38
CA ASP A 125 17.84 -23.04 -0.33
C ASP A 125 18.28 -21.60 -0.64
N ASP A 126 17.55 -20.94 -1.50
CA ASP A 126 17.86 -19.57 -1.87
C ASP A 126 17.57 -18.60 -0.72
N SER A 127 18.44 -17.60 -0.59
CA SER A 127 18.21 -16.53 0.36
C SER A 127 17.07 -15.63 -0.10
N THR A 128 16.21 -15.24 0.82
CA THR A 128 15.08 -14.38 0.55
C THR A 128 15.17 -13.12 1.39
N TYR A 129 14.48 -12.08 0.94
CA TYR A 129 14.31 -10.86 1.72
C TYR A 129 12.85 -10.46 1.76
N SER A 130 12.47 -9.74 2.80
CA SER A 130 11.17 -9.10 2.86
C SER A 130 11.33 -7.67 3.35
N ILE A 131 10.49 -6.79 2.83
CA ILE A 131 10.50 -5.38 3.18
C ILE A 131 9.08 -4.94 3.52
N SER A 132 8.96 -4.11 4.54
CA SER A 132 7.70 -3.47 4.91
C SER A 132 7.84 -1.96 4.84
N LEU A 133 6.88 -1.34 4.19
CA LEU A 133 6.83 0.10 3.98
C LEU A 133 5.51 0.61 4.54
N GLU A 134 5.55 1.79 5.15
CA GLU A 134 4.35 2.48 5.58
C GLU A 134 4.30 3.87 4.93
N ASN A 135 3.09 4.36 4.71
CA ASN A 135 2.91 5.65 4.07
C ASN A 135 3.54 6.80 4.86
N ASP A 136 4.04 7.77 4.11
CA ASP A 136 4.48 9.04 4.65
C ASP A 136 3.56 10.13 4.08
N GLY A 137 2.41 10.27 4.73
CA GLY A 137 1.38 11.21 4.30
C GLY A 137 0.44 10.65 3.23
N GLU A 138 -0.25 11.54 2.56
CA GLU A 138 -1.20 11.21 1.51
C GLU A 138 -0.47 10.74 0.25
N PRO A 139 -0.97 9.70 -0.45
CA PRO A 139 -0.38 9.32 -1.72
C PRO A 139 -0.56 10.40 -2.77
N THR A 140 0.44 10.57 -3.64
CA THR A 140 0.39 11.56 -4.71
C THR A 140 -0.49 11.12 -5.87
N THR A 141 -0.60 9.82 -6.09
CA THR A 141 -1.46 9.24 -7.10
C THR A 141 -2.14 8.01 -6.53
N LEU A 142 -3.45 7.97 -6.65
CA LEU A 142 -4.28 6.83 -6.27
C LEU A 142 -5.36 6.71 -7.34
N ASP A 143 -5.61 5.50 -7.81
CA ASP A 143 -6.64 5.28 -8.82
C ASP A 143 -8.03 5.46 -8.20
N GLU A 144 -8.58 6.62 -8.40
CA GLU A 144 -9.89 7.00 -7.87
C GLU A 144 -11.00 6.96 -8.93
N SER A 145 -10.73 6.39 -10.09
CA SER A 145 -11.70 6.40 -11.19
C SER A 145 -13.04 5.77 -10.82
N ALA A 146 -13.03 4.71 -10.01
CA ALA A 146 -14.25 4.07 -9.54
C ALA A 146 -15.02 4.95 -8.53
N ILE A 147 -14.34 5.80 -7.80
CA ILE A 147 -14.95 6.69 -6.81
C ILE A 147 -15.77 7.77 -7.48
N THR A 148 -15.31 8.27 -8.63
CA THR A 148 -15.98 9.32 -9.37
C THR A 148 -17.42 8.93 -9.78
N GLU A 149 -17.61 7.66 -10.17
CA GLU A 149 -18.90 7.14 -10.56
C GLU A 149 -19.86 6.97 -9.39
N ASN A 150 -19.33 6.78 -8.20
CA ASN A 150 -20.11 6.50 -7.00
C ASN A 150 -20.18 7.68 -6.03
N ALA A 151 -19.71 8.84 -6.44
CA ALA A 151 -19.74 10.01 -5.58
C ALA A 151 -21.19 10.39 -5.27
N ALA A 152 -21.49 10.64 -3.99
CA ALA A 152 -22.82 11.05 -3.57
C ALA A 152 -23.16 12.40 -4.18
N PRO A 153 -24.45 12.61 -4.58
CA PRO A 153 -24.86 13.92 -5.10
C PRO A 153 -24.54 15.04 -4.11
N GLY A 154 -23.98 16.13 -4.60
CA GLY A 154 -23.60 17.27 -3.78
C GLY A 154 -22.24 17.17 -3.12
N VAL A 155 -21.59 16.05 -3.20
CA VAL A 155 -20.22 15.89 -2.71
C VAL A 155 -19.26 16.24 -3.84
N GLY A 156 -18.29 17.10 -3.57
CA GLY A 156 -17.32 17.50 -4.57
C GLY A 156 -17.83 18.53 -5.57
N SER A 157 -18.97 19.11 -5.30
CA SER A 157 -19.51 20.20 -6.09
C SER A 157 -18.73 21.50 -5.90
#